data_d70e56b4ae98b3dee63bd0959b4ba4d9
#
_entry.id   d70e56b4ae98b3dee63bd0959b4ba4d9
#
_cell.length_a   1.000
_cell.length_b   1.000
_cell.length_c   1.000
_cell.angle_alpha   90.00
_cell.angle_beta   90.00
_cell.angle_gamma   90.00
#
_symmetry.space_group_name_H-M   'P 1'
#
loop_
_entity.id
_entity.type
_entity.pdbx_description
1 polymer ?
#
loop_
_entity_poly.entity_id
_entity_poly.type
_entity_poly.pdbx_seq_one_letter_code
_entity_poly.pdbx_strand_id
1 'polypeptide(L)'
;MQHRMKDMLQTIRDAVTNGTIVECQGNLTLVCITRVMAVLLMTACTLAQTTDDPFSTPIAAGKRAIEVGIVEFAAIPNSDGQAARMMLLVDEPGTRRLFVNDMRGPLYSVSYNGTAVTQFLDLSADHWGVSVQSSRSERGFQSFAFHPQFNEPGTSGFGKLYTLTDTSNTTPTPDFTPGGGNNSHDTVLLEWTTEHPRALTYDGGPPRELIRFEQPFGNHNGGHLAFNPLSSPGEIEFGLLYMGAADGGSGGDPLDLAQNRRSAFGKILRIDPLGSNSANGEYGIPANNPFVNAGYGDTLGEIYALGVRNPQRFAWDSTTGNMLVADIGQNIVEEVSLVTAGANLGWNDWEGSFAFISRREVSLANQRGDAQMTYPVVEYGQLDPLLQRSSAATGVYVYRATTIPQLTNLVLFGDNPSGEVFGFSADDLPIGGQDAIHRILFDNGDGPKTVLRLIQEKNIAQGKEPATRADMRLGLGPESQVFVLNKRDGIIRVLVPEGNVSP
;
A
#
# COMPACT_ATOMS: atom_id res chain seq x y z
N MET A 1 -27.24 2.35 15.01
CA MET A 1 -28.29 1.92 14.08
C MET A 1 -28.52 0.41 14.16
N GLN A 2 -27.49 -0.42 14.14
CA GLN A 2 -27.60 -1.90 14.24
C GLN A 2 -28.31 -2.43 15.50
N HIS A 3 -28.13 -1.80 16.67
CA HIS A 3 -28.78 -2.23 17.91
C HIS A 3 -30.31 -2.05 17.86
N ARG A 4 -30.78 -0.93 17.31
CA ARG A 4 -32.23 -0.69 17.13
C ARG A 4 -32.89 -1.61 16.10
N MET A 5 -32.14 -2.04 15.10
CA MET A 5 -32.63 -2.96 14.07
C MET A 5 -32.73 -4.40 14.60
N LYS A 6 -31.81 -4.85 15.46
CA LYS A 6 -31.90 -6.16 16.17
C LYS A 6 -33.11 -6.22 17.08
N ASP A 7 -33.36 -5.16 17.83
CA ASP A 7 -34.51 -5.09 18.73
C ASP A 7 -35.84 -5.12 17.97
N MET A 8 -35.91 -4.44 16.84
CA MET A 8 -37.09 -4.43 15.97
C MET A 8 -37.33 -5.80 15.31
N LEU A 9 -36.28 -6.47 14.84
CA LEU A 9 -36.37 -7.83 14.27
C LEU A 9 -36.78 -8.87 15.32
N GLN A 10 -36.30 -8.74 16.55
CA GLN A 10 -36.71 -9.61 17.65
C GLN A 10 -38.19 -9.40 17.98
N THR A 11 -38.66 -8.16 18.04
CA THR A 11 -40.07 -7.81 18.33
C THR A 11 -41.01 -8.36 17.22
N ILE A 12 -40.60 -8.32 15.96
CA ILE A 12 -41.34 -8.86 14.82
C ILE A 12 -41.39 -10.41 14.88
N ARG A 13 -40.27 -11.02 15.23
CA ARG A 13 -40.15 -12.48 15.39
C ARG A 13 -41.07 -13.00 16.52
N ASP A 14 -41.09 -12.29 17.63
CA ASP A 14 -41.91 -12.65 18.78
C ASP A 14 -43.41 -12.45 18.50
N ALA A 15 -43.80 -11.45 17.70
CA ALA A 15 -45.15 -11.23 17.24
C ALA A 15 -45.68 -12.33 16.31
N VAL A 16 -44.81 -12.83 15.41
CA VAL A 16 -45.14 -13.91 14.46
C VAL A 16 -45.21 -15.27 15.15
N THR A 17 -44.34 -15.52 16.16
CA THR A 17 -44.28 -16.81 16.86
C THR A 17 -45.43 -16.98 17.89
N ASN A 18 -45.92 -15.89 18.45
CA ASN A 18 -46.98 -15.93 19.48
C ASN A 18 -48.41 -15.87 18.93
N GLY A 19 -48.60 -15.90 17.60
CA GLY A 19 -49.91 -16.06 16.98
C GLY A 19 -50.96 -15.01 17.36
N THR A 20 -50.55 -13.76 17.64
CA THR A 20 -51.48 -12.69 18.00
C THR A 20 -52.22 -12.22 16.75
N ILE A 21 -53.39 -12.81 16.52
CA ILE A 21 -54.32 -12.31 15.47
C ILE A 21 -55.02 -11.07 16.02
N VAL A 22 -54.72 -9.93 15.44
CA VAL A 22 -55.53 -8.72 15.68
C VAL A 22 -56.76 -8.81 14.81
N GLU A 23 -57.90 -9.16 15.40
CA GLU A 23 -59.18 -9.07 14.68
C GLU A 23 -59.56 -7.62 14.40
N CYS A 24 -59.46 -7.20 13.14
CA CYS A 24 -60.07 -5.97 12.68
C CYS A 24 -61.40 -6.28 11.98
N GLN A 25 -62.50 -5.77 12.50
CA GLN A 25 -63.84 -5.92 11.90
C GLN A 25 -63.97 -5.10 10.62
N GLY A 26 -64.45 -5.73 9.54
CA GLY A 26 -64.88 -5.10 8.31
C GLY A 26 -63.80 -5.02 7.19
N ASN A 27 -64.19 -4.50 6.02
CA ASN A 27 -63.39 -4.37 4.78
C ASN A 27 -61.97 -3.70 4.91
N LEU A 28 -61.58 -3.30 6.10
CA LEU A 28 -60.26 -2.81 6.43
C LEU A 28 -59.21 -3.92 6.52
N THR A 29 -59.62 -5.18 6.75
CA THR A 29 -58.67 -6.32 6.94
C THR A 29 -57.89 -6.61 5.67
N LEU A 30 -58.51 -6.51 4.50
CA LEU A 30 -57.85 -6.78 3.22
C LEU A 30 -56.83 -5.68 2.86
N VAL A 31 -57.12 -4.44 3.21
CA VAL A 31 -56.22 -3.28 2.98
C VAL A 31 -55.05 -3.27 3.93
N CYS A 32 -55.25 -3.74 5.19
CA CYS A 32 -54.14 -3.88 6.16
C CYS A 32 -53.22 -5.04 5.77
N ILE A 33 -53.75 -6.19 5.36
CA ILE A 33 -52.92 -7.34 4.93
C ILE A 33 -52.11 -6.99 3.66
N THR A 34 -52.74 -6.33 2.68
CA THR A 34 -52.02 -5.87 1.45
C THR A 34 -50.99 -4.80 1.75
N ARG A 35 -51.20 -3.87 2.70
CA ARG A 35 -50.19 -2.88 3.10
C ARG A 35 -49.06 -3.49 3.92
N VAL A 36 -49.35 -4.42 4.82
CA VAL A 36 -48.33 -5.15 5.57
C VAL A 36 -47.53 -6.09 4.65
N MET A 37 -48.18 -6.80 3.70
CA MET A 37 -47.46 -7.56 2.69
C MET A 37 -46.67 -6.67 1.72
N ALA A 38 -47.19 -5.50 1.33
CA ALA A 38 -46.45 -4.56 0.48
C ALA A 38 -45.25 -3.92 1.24
N VAL A 39 -45.39 -3.63 2.52
CA VAL A 39 -44.27 -3.18 3.38
C VAL A 39 -43.28 -4.31 3.63
N LEU A 40 -43.71 -5.55 3.85
CA LEU A 40 -42.86 -6.73 3.97
C LEU A 40 -42.20 -7.11 2.64
N LEU A 41 -42.88 -6.93 1.51
CA LEU A 41 -42.29 -7.09 0.17
C LEU A 41 -41.34 -5.93 -0.18
N MET A 42 -41.62 -4.70 0.23
CA MET A 42 -40.67 -3.58 0.05
C MET A 42 -39.48 -3.69 1.00
N THR A 43 -39.66 -4.20 2.24
CA THR A 43 -38.52 -4.49 3.12
C THR A 43 -37.75 -5.76 2.72
N ALA A 44 -38.40 -6.72 2.07
CA ALA A 44 -37.68 -7.89 1.50
C ALA A 44 -36.96 -7.54 0.18
N CYS A 45 -37.38 -6.50 -0.56
CA CYS A 45 -36.68 -6.01 -1.74
C CYS A 45 -35.46 -5.10 -1.40
N THR A 46 -35.23 -4.79 -0.12
CA THR A 46 -34.03 -4.07 0.36
C THR A 46 -33.18 -4.93 1.31
N LEU A 47 -33.21 -6.25 1.18
CA LEU A 47 -32.07 -7.05 1.60
C LEU A 47 -30.90 -6.60 0.75
N ALA A 48 -29.97 -5.88 1.34
CA ALA A 48 -28.77 -5.46 0.66
C ALA A 48 -28.17 -6.69 -0.03
N GLN A 49 -28.14 -6.67 -1.35
CA GLN A 49 -27.55 -7.76 -2.12
C GLN A 49 -26.07 -7.74 -1.78
N THR A 50 -25.55 -8.78 -1.11
CA THR A 50 -24.14 -8.94 -0.80
C THR A 50 -23.50 -9.88 -1.81
N THR A 51 -22.20 -9.70 -2.05
CA THR A 51 -21.42 -10.52 -2.97
C THR A 51 -19.95 -10.59 -2.55
N ASP A 52 -19.27 -11.64 -2.98
CA ASP A 52 -17.82 -11.78 -2.95
C ASP A 52 -17.17 -11.45 -4.30
N ASP A 53 -17.97 -11.15 -5.33
CA ASP A 53 -17.51 -10.75 -6.66
C ASP A 53 -18.39 -9.60 -7.20
N PRO A 54 -18.02 -8.34 -6.90
CA PRO A 54 -18.85 -7.19 -7.29
C PRO A 54 -18.67 -6.76 -8.75
N PHE A 55 -17.72 -7.34 -9.50
CA PHE A 55 -17.41 -6.95 -10.86
C PHE A 55 -17.85 -8.01 -11.87
N SER A 56 -18.78 -7.65 -12.74
CA SER A 56 -19.36 -8.58 -13.74
C SER A 56 -18.47 -8.80 -14.96
N THR A 57 -17.53 -7.88 -15.21
CA THR A 57 -16.66 -7.91 -16.39
C THR A 57 -15.20 -8.06 -15.93
N PRO A 58 -14.44 -9.04 -16.45
CA PRO A 58 -13.04 -9.21 -16.08
C PRO A 58 -12.16 -8.00 -16.40
N ILE A 59 -11.06 -7.84 -15.66
CA ILE A 59 -10.05 -6.78 -15.88
C ILE A 59 -9.60 -6.79 -17.35
N ALA A 60 -9.58 -5.61 -17.97
CA ALA A 60 -9.16 -5.40 -19.35
C ALA A 60 -9.95 -6.22 -20.40
N ALA A 61 -11.15 -6.70 -20.09
CA ALA A 61 -11.97 -7.47 -21.01
C ALA A 61 -12.20 -6.70 -22.33
N GLY A 62 -11.97 -7.39 -23.45
CA GLY A 62 -12.11 -6.81 -24.80
C GLY A 62 -11.02 -5.79 -25.18
N LYS A 63 -10.02 -5.53 -24.34
CA LYS A 63 -8.91 -4.63 -24.62
C LYS A 63 -7.65 -5.42 -25.02
N ARG A 64 -6.92 -4.87 -26.01
CA ARG A 64 -5.57 -5.35 -26.30
C ARG A 64 -4.63 -4.94 -25.16
N ALA A 65 -3.75 -5.84 -24.74
CA ALA A 65 -2.72 -5.52 -23.80
C ALA A 65 -1.73 -4.49 -24.41
N ILE A 66 -1.20 -3.64 -23.53
CA ILE A 66 -0.08 -2.77 -23.87
C ILE A 66 1.17 -3.62 -23.76
N GLU A 67 2.00 -3.63 -24.82
CA GLU A 67 3.24 -4.39 -24.86
C GLU A 67 4.43 -3.43 -24.76
N VAL A 68 5.39 -3.75 -23.88
CA VAL A 68 6.62 -2.97 -23.67
C VAL A 68 7.80 -3.92 -23.55
N GLY A 69 8.98 -3.47 -23.92
CA GLY A 69 10.21 -4.22 -23.72
C GLY A 69 10.62 -4.29 -22.25
N ILE A 70 11.34 -5.35 -21.88
CA ILE A 70 11.94 -5.52 -20.55
C ILE A 70 13.29 -6.20 -20.66
N VAL A 71 14.29 -5.71 -19.92
CA VAL A 71 15.63 -6.30 -19.87
C VAL A 71 16.10 -6.51 -18.43
N GLU A 72 16.99 -7.50 -18.22
CA GLU A 72 17.67 -7.66 -16.94
C GLU A 72 18.64 -6.50 -16.74
N PHE A 73 18.57 -5.85 -15.59
CA PHE A 73 19.36 -4.67 -15.27
C PHE A 73 20.49 -4.97 -14.28
N ALA A 74 20.17 -5.62 -13.15
CA ALA A 74 21.14 -5.96 -12.12
C ALA A 74 20.72 -7.23 -11.38
N ALA A 75 21.71 -7.94 -10.82
CA ALA A 75 21.50 -9.09 -9.94
C ALA A 75 21.90 -8.72 -8.52
N ILE A 76 20.99 -8.85 -7.58
CA ILE A 76 21.25 -8.62 -6.16
C ILE A 76 21.77 -9.92 -5.54
N PRO A 77 22.82 -9.86 -4.72
CA PRO A 77 23.38 -11.04 -4.06
C PRO A 77 22.32 -11.81 -3.26
N ASN A 78 22.47 -13.13 -3.22
CA ASN A 78 21.64 -13.96 -2.34
C ASN A 78 21.92 -13.59 -0.88
N SER A 79 20.87 -13.58 -0.07
CA SER A 79 20.91 -13.42 1.37
C SER A 79 20.45 -14.74 2.01
N ASP A 80 21.22 -15.28 2.97
CA ASP A 80 20.97 -16.59 3.61
C ASP A 80 20.80 -17.74 2.59
N GLY A 81 21.58 -17.70 1.51
CA GLY A 81 21.53 -18.72 0.45
C GLY A 81 20.27 -18.67 -0.43
N GLN A 82 19.42 -17.67 -0.26
CA GLN A 82 18.18 -17.46 -1.01
C GLN A 82 18.22 -16.17 -1.82
N ALA A 83 17.40 -16.05 -2.85
CA ALA A 83 17.23 -14.82 -3.60
C ALA A 83 16.83 -13.67 -2.68
N ALA A 84 17.40 -12.49 -2.93
CA ALA A 84 17.05 -11.28 -2.19
C ALA A 84 15.54 -11.02 -2.24
N ARG A 85 14.95 -10.67 -1.10
CA ARG A 85 13.53 -10.32 -0.98
C ARG A 85 13.37 -8.81 -1.19
N MET A 86 13.52 -8.37 -2.44
CA MET A 86 13.53 -6.96 -2.78
C MET A 86 12.16 -6.30 -2.55
N MET A 87 12.16 -5.12 -1.89
CA MET A 87 10.93 -4.41 -1.55
C MET A 87 10.80 -3.08 -2.26
N LEU A 88 11.84 -2.27 -2.29
CA LEU A 88 11.82 -0.92 -2.82
C LEU A 88 13.11 -0.64 -3.56
N LEU A 89 13.02 0.11 -4.66
CA LEU A 89 14.15 0.71 -5.35
C LEU A 89 13.94 2.22 -5.38
N VAL A 90 14.93 2.98 -4.93
CA VAL A 90 14.93 4.44 -4.88
C VAL A 90 16.16 4.97 -5.61
N ASP A 91 15.95 6.00 -6.42
CA ASP A 91 17.05 6.80 -6.96
C ASP A 91 17.54 7.79 -5.88
N GLU A 92 18.85 7.85 -5.67
CA GLU A 92 19.48 8.91 -4.89
C GLU A 92 20.33 9.78 -5.84
N PRO A 93 19.76 10.84 -6.43
CA PRO A 93 20.37 11.59 -7.52
C PRO A 93 21.63 12.35 -7.08
N GLY A 94 21.74 12.71 -5.83
CA GLY A 94 22.88 13.42 -5.28
C GLY A 94 24.18 12.60 -5.32
N THR A 95 24.09 11.29 -5.15
CA THR A 95 25.22 10.35 -5.25
C THR A 95 25.23 9.57 -6.58
N ARG A 96 24.18 9.68 -7.41
CA ARG A 96 24.01 8.98 -8.67
C ARG A 96 24.06 7.46 -8.53
N ARG A 97 23.32 6.95 -7.52
CA ARG A 97 23.16 5.52 -7.24
C ARG A 97 21.68 5.21 -7.05
N LEU A 98 21.27 4.06 -7.54
CA LEU A 98 20.04 3.41 -7.12
C LEU A 98 20.29 2.65 -5.82
N PHE A 99 19.28 2.58 -4.98
CA PHE A 99 19.33 1.77 -3.77
C PHE A 99 18.18 0.78 -3.76
N VAL A 100 18.45 -0.44 -3.31
CA VAL A 100 17.44 -1.50 -3.17
C VAL A 100 17.65 -2.25 -1.87
N ASN A 101 16.57 -2.52 -1.13
CA ASN A 101 16.64 -3.27 0.11
C ASN A 101 16.24 -4.74 -0.06
N ASP A 102 16.87 -5.61 0.73
CA ASP A 102 16.37 -6.95 1.05
C ASP A 102 15.62 -6.88 2.40
N MET A 103 14.43 -7.46 2.46
CA MET A 103 13.64 -7.55 3.70
C MET A 103 14.41 -8.17 4.89
N ARG A 104 15.50 -8.89 4.64
CA ARG A 104 16.32 -9.53 5.68
C ARG A 104 17.26 -8.57 6.40
N GLY A 105 17.45 -7.35 5.88
CA GLY A 105 18.27 -6.32 6.50
C GLY A 105 19.19 -5.55 5.56
N PRO A 106 19.80 -6.18 4.53
CA PRO A 106 20.72 -5.49 3.63
C PRO A 106 20.06 -4.39 2.79
N LEU A 107 20.75 -3.26 2.66
CA LEU A 107 20.51 -2.18 1.71
C LEU A 107 21.69 -2.14 0.73
N TYR A 108 21.41 -2.33 -0.55
CA TYR A 108 22.41 -2.32 -1.62
C TYR A 108 22.34 -1.04 -2.42
N SER A 109 23.50 -0.50 -2.80
CA SER A 109 23.62 0.50 -3.86
C SER A 109 23.89 -0.18 -5.20
N VAL A 110 23.29 0.33 -6.26
CA VAL A 110 23.43 -0.17 -7.64
C VAL A 110 23.82 1.00 -8.53
N SER A 111 24.85 0.82 -9.37
CA SER A 111 25.22 1.86 -10.35
C SER A 111 24.12 2.08 -11.38
N TYR A 112 24.04 3.28 -11.97
CA TYR A 112 23.01 3.63 -12.96
C TYR A 112 23.01 2.75 -14.23
N ASN A 113 24.11 2.04 -14.50
CA ASN A 113 24.19 1.07 -15.58
C ASN A 113 23.99 -0.39 -15.13
N GLY A 114 23.64 -0.64 -13.86
CA GLY A 114 23.37 -1.95 -13.31
C GLY A 114 24.60 -2.85 -13.08
N THR A 115 25.82 -2.41 -13.44
CA THR A 115 27.00 -3.28 -13.47
C THR A 115 27.69 -3.47 -12.11
N ALA A 116 27.51 -2.54 -11.18
CA ALA A 116 28.09 -2.60 -9.85
C ALA A 116 26.98 -2.63 -8.80
N VAL A 117 27.03 -3.62 -7.92
CA VAL A 117 26.15 -3.79 -6.76
C VAL A 117 27.01 -3.87 -5.51
N THR A 118 26.77 -3.01 -4.55
CA THR A 118 27.54 -2.96 -3.29
C THR A 118 26.58 -2.94 -2.10
N GLN A 119 26.81 -3.77 -1.09
CA GLN A 119 26.07 -3.68 0.17
C GLN A 119 26.51 -2.39 0.89
N PHE A 120 25.58 -1.44 0.96
CA PHE A 120 25.82 -0.15 1.60
C PHE A 120 25.68 -0.22 3.12
N LEU A 121 24.60 -0.82 3.59
CA LEU A 121 24.25 -0.99 4.99
C LEU A 121 23.57 -2.34 5.19
N ASP A 122 23.76 -2.97 6.35
CA ASP A 122 22.97 -4.13 6.77
C ASP A 122 22.37 -3.84 8.14
N LEU A 123 21.04 -3.60 8.17
CA LEU A 123 20.30 -3.33 9.39
C LEU A 123 20.35 -4.50 10.39
N SER A 124 20.52 -5.73 9.89
CA SER A 124 20.53 -6.94 10.70
C SER A 124 21.85 -7.19 11.41
N ALA A 125 22.90 -6.37 11.15
CA ALA A 125 24.19 -6.53 11.80
C ALA A 125 24.08 -6.26 13.31
N ASP A 126 24.52 -7.21 14.13
CA ASP A 126 24.35 -7.23 15.59
C ASP A 126 24.76 -5.94 16.31
N HIS A 127 25.80 -5.27 15.81
CA HIS A 127 26.34 -4.07 16.44
C HIS A 127 25.43 -2.84 16.36
N TRP A 128 24.41 -2.86 15.52
CA TRP A 128 23.40 -1.78 15.45
C TRP A 128 22.32 -1.90 16.53
N GLY A 129 22.14 -3.09 17.12
CA GLY A 129 21.08 -3.35 18.09
C GLY A 129 19.67 -3.44 17.48
N VAL A 130 19.56 -3.48 16.14
CA VAL A 130 18.29 -3.66 15.42
C VAL A 130 18.04 -5.15 15.19
N SER A 131 17.11 -5.74 15.92
CA SER A 131 16.76 -7.15 15.77
C SER A 131 15.74 -7.36 14.65
N VAL A 132 16.19 -7.34 13.38
CA VAL A 132 15.31 -7.46 12.20
C VAL A 132 14.51 -8.75 12.21
N GLN A 133 13.18 -8.63 12.20
CA GLN A 133 12.23 -9.75 12.24
C GLN A 133 11.70 -10.08 10.84
N SER A 134 12.42 -10.87 10.05
CA SER A 134 12.12 -11.18 8.65
C SER A 134 11.57 -12.57 8.37
N SER A 135 11.12 -13.30 9.41
CA SER A 135 10.76 -14.71 9.31
C SER A 135 9.47 -15.02 8.55
N ARG A 136 8.63 -14.00 8.27
CA ARG A 136 7.34 -14.14 7.56
C ARG A 136 7.34 -13.36 6.25
N SER A 137 6.32 -13.57 5.40
CA SER A 137 6.22 -12.95 4.07
C SER A 137 6.11 -11.43 4.10
N GLU A 138 5.53 -10.86 5.17
CA GLU A 138 5.25 -9.44 5.31
C GLU A 138 6.12 -8.75 6.37
N ARG A 139 7.05 -9.45 6.99
CA ARG A 139 7.91 -8.90 8.05
C ARG A 139 9.33 -8.68 7.55
N GLY A 140 9.99 -7.68 8.12
CA GLY A 140 11.39 -7.35 7.88
C GLY A 140 11.61 -5.88 7.51
N PHE A 141 12.68 -5.60 6.79
CA PHE A 141 13.03 -4.28 6.29
C PHE A 141 12.08 -3.89 5.14
N GLN A 142 11.03 -3.11 5.45
CA GLN A 142 9.91 -2.82 4.54
C GLN A 142 10.21 -1.70 3.55
N SER A 143 10.84 -0.62 4.02
CA SER A 143 11.00 0.58 3.23
C SER A 143 12.14 1.46 3.75
N PHE A 144 12.62 2.34 2.89
CA PHE A 144 13.62 3.35 3.24
C PHE A 144 13.42 4.61 2.39
N ALA A 145 13.96 5.74 2.87
CA ALA A 145 13.97 7.00 2.15
C ALA A 145 15.22 7.81 2.50
N PHE A 146 15.80 8.49 1.52
CA PHE A 146 16.86 9.47 1.73
C PHE A 146 16.25 10.85 1.95
N HIS A 147 16.78 11.61 2.91
CA HIS A 147 16.39 13.02 3.04
C HIS A 147 16.67 13.74 1.72
N PRO A 148 15.82 14.67 1.25
CA PRO A 148 16.05 15.38 -0.02
C PRO A 148 17.41 16.08 -0.08
N GLN A 149 17.97 16.45 1.07
CA GLN A 149 19.30 17.07 1.21
C GLN A 149 20.40 16.07 1.59
N PHE A 150 20.21 14.78 1.36
CA PHE A 150 21.16 13.73 1.77
C PHE A 150 22.62 14.02 1.35
N ASN A 151 22.84 14.55 0.15
CA ASN A 151 24.17 14.86 -0.38
C ASN A 151 24.48 16.38 -0.41
N GLU A 152 23.82 17.19 0.40
CA GLU A 152 24.00 18.65 0.48
C GLU A 152 24.73 19.06 1.77
N PRO A 153 26.09 19.25 1.73
CA PRO A 153 26.86 19.59 2.92
C PRO A 153 26.39 20.87 3.59
N GLY A 154 26.33 20.86 4.92
CA GLY A 154 25.96 22.04 5.72
C GLY A 154 24.46 22.21 5.92
N THR A 155 23.62 21.32 5.36
CA THR A 155 22.19 21.27 5.64
C THR A 155 21.87 20.30 6.77
N SER A 156 20.70 20.45 7.39
CA SER A 156 20.26 19.56 8.48
C SER A 156 19.92 18.13 8.00
N GLY A 157 19.64 17.97 6.71
CA GLY A 157 19.36 16.66 6.08
C GLY A 157 20.60 15.94 5.54
N PHE A 158 21.79 16.55 5.65
CA PHE A 158 23.03 15.95 5.15
C PHE A 158 23.29 14.59 5.78
N GLY A 159 23.56 13.59 4.95
CA GLY A 159 23.87 12.22 5.35
C GLY A 159 22.71 11.41 5.92
N LYS A 160 21.47 11.96 5.97
CA LYS A 160 20.35 11.31 6.65
C LYS A 160 19.54 10.41 5.72
N LEU A 161 19.33 9.18 6.16
CA LEU A 161 18.39 8.23 5.56
C LEU A 161 17.53 7.59 6.64
N TYR A 162 16.35 7.16 6.24
CA TYR A 162 15.33 6.61 7.13
C TYR A 162 14.98 5.20 6.70
N THR A 163 14.74 4.31 7.66
CA THR A 163 14.35 2.92 7.41
C THR A 163 13.16 2.53 8.26
N LEU A 164 12.23 1.77 7.68
CA LEU A 164 11.10 1.17 8.38
C LEU A 164 11.32 -0.35 8.42
N THR A 165 11.43 -0.92 9.59
CA THR A 165 11.70 -2.35 9.76
C THR A 165 10.96 -2.94 10.96
N ASP A 166 10.60 -4.23 10.83
CA ASP A 166 10.12 -4.99 11.95
C ASP A 166 11.28 -5.46 12.82
N THR A 167 11.09 -5.34 14.14
CA THR A 167 12.08 -5.65 15.16
C THR A 167 11.46 -6.43 16.32
N SER A 168 12.28 -6.88 17.27
CA SER A 168 11.77 -7.52 18.48
C SER A 168 11.02 -6.50 19.38
N ASN A 169 10.08 -7.00 20.18
CA ASN A 169 9.30 -6.21 21.13
C ASN A 169 9.84 -6.27 22.57
N THR A 170 11.13 -6.54 22.75
CA THR A 170 11.71 -6.71 24.07
C THR A 170 12.01 -5.41 24.80
N THR A 171 12.28 -4.35 24.08
CA THR A 171 12.59 -2.97 24.51
C THR A 171 12.69 -2.06 23.28
N PRO A 172 12.52 -0.75 23.38
CA PRO A 172 11.91 0.06 24.45
C PRO A 172 10.38 0.07 24.40
N THR A 173 9.72 0.92 25.19
CA THR A 173 8.27 1.08 25.19
C THR A 173 7.81 1.68 23.86
N PRO A 174 6.80 1.13 23.17
CA PRO A 174 6.26 1.69 21.94
C PRO A 174 5.60 3.06 22.14
N ASP A 175 5.73 3.93 21.11
CA ASP A 175 5.03 5.22 21.04
C ASP A 175 3.55 5.03 20.75
N PHE A 176 3.23 4.04 19.91
CA PHE A 176 1.88 3.72 19.49
C PHE A 176 1.52 2.29 19.82
N THR A 177 0.47 2.12 20.66
CA THR A 177 -0.05 0.84 21.09
C THR A 177 -1.49 0.67 20.62
N PRO A 178 -1.84 -0.50 20.02
CA PRO A 178 -3.19 -0.71 19.46
C PRO A 178 -4.26 -1.04 20.54
N GLY A 179 -3.86 -1.31 21.76
CA GLY A 179 -4.77 -1.70 22.85
C GLY A 179 -5.31 -3.12 22.74
N GLY A 180 -4.70 -3.98 21.92
CA GLY A 180 -5.12 -5.38 21.73
C GLY A 180 -4.20 -6.14 20.78
N GLY A 181 -4.57 -7.40 20.49
CA GLY A 181 -3.74 -8.28 19.68
C GLY A 181 -2.84 -9.20 20.49
N ASN A 182 -1.86 -9.84 19.85
CA ASN A 182 -0.93 -10.79 20.50
C ASN A 182 0.52 -10.28 20.57
N ASN A 183 0.77 -9.05 20.14
CA ASN A 183 2.03 -8.32 20.24
C ASN A 183 3.29 -9.20 20.17
N SER A 184 3.62 -9.70 18.98
CA SER A 184 4.74 -10.60 18.79
C SER A 184 6.03 -9.91 18.34
N HIS A 185 5.97 -8.63 17.99
CA HIS A 185 7.06 -7.81 17.46
C HIS A 185 6.63 -6.35 17.40
N ASP A 186 7.59 -5.48 17.10
CA ASP A 186 7.35 -4.07 16.85
C ASP A 186 7.79 -3.71 15.42
N THR A 187 7.30 -2.58 14.92
CA THR A 187 7.85 -1.91 13.73
C THR A 187 8.46 -0.59 14.16
N VAL A 188 9.67 -0.29 13.66
CA VAL A 188 10.41 0.93 14.03
C VAL A 188 10.78 1.75 12.80
N LEU A 189 10.64 3.06 12.94
CA LEU A 189 11.21 4.06 12.05
C LEU A 189 12.55 4.54 12.64
N LEU A 190 13.62 4.31 11.90
CA LEU A 190 14.99 4.62 12.30
C LEU A 190 15.59 5.69 11.40
N GLU A 191 16.32 6.65 11.99
CA GLU A 191 17.19 7.58 11.28
C GLU A 191 18.63 7.12 11.36
N TRP A 192 19.30 7.05 10.23
CA TRP A 192 20.73 6.79 10.07
C TRP A 192 21.42 8.04 9.56
N THR A 193 22.64 8.30 10.00
CA THR A 193 23.42 9.45 9.54
C THR A 193 24.79 8.98 9.12
N THR A 194 25.07 8.97 7.80
CA THR A 194 26.39 8.70 7.25
C THR A 194 27.25 9.97 7.27
N GLU A 195 28.54 9.83 7.51
CA GLU A 195 29.48 10.95 7.48
C GLU A 195 29.82 11.38 6.04
N HIS A 196 29.90 10.39 5.14
CA HIS A 196 30.23 10.61 3.74
C HIS A 196 29.17 9.98 2.81
N PRO A 197 28.13 10.72 2.41
CA PRO A 197 27.05 10.21 1.55
C PRO A 197 27.50 9.46 0.30
N ARG A 198 28.69 9.80 -0.24
CA ARG A 198 29.28 9.15 -1.43
C ARG A 198 30.10 7.90 -1.12
N ALA A 199 30.31 7.54 0.15
CA ALA A 199 31.02 6.32 0.52
C ALA A 199 30.30 5.09 -0.06
N LEU A 200 31.07 4.05 -0.38
CA LEU A 200 30.51 2.79 -0.90
C LEU A 200 29.75 2.02 0.16
N THR A 201 30.14 2.18 1.43
CA THR A 201 29.51 1.56 2.60
C THR A 201 29.15 2.63 3.61
N TYR A 202 28.11 2.36 4.39
CA TYR A 202 27.70 3.22 5.49
C TYR A 202 28.85 3.38 6.52
N ASP A 203 29.16 4.62 6.89
CA ASP A 203 30.27 4.99 7.74
C ASP A 203 29.85 5.79 8.98
N GLY A 204 28.54 5.82 9.27
CA GLY A 204 27.99 6.51 10.44
C GLY A 204 27.87 5.64 11.68
N GLY A 205 27.28 6.21 12.72
CA GLY A 205 26.99 5.53 13.99
C GLY A 205 25.71 4.69 13.99
N PRO A 206 25.31 4.15 15.16
CA PRO A 206 24.05 3.45 15.31
C PRO A 206 22.86 4.37 15.00
N PRO A 207 21.69 3.81 14.59
CA PRO A 207 20.54 4.61 14.25
C PRO A 207 19.90 5.26 15.47
N ARG A 208 19.22 6.39 15.24
CA ARG A 208 18.30 7.02 16.18
C ARG A 208 16.89 6.50 15.90
N GLU A 209 16.20 5.99 16.92
CA GLU A 209 14.81 5.57 16.80
C GLU A 209 13.90 6.80 16.86
N LEU A 210 13.04 6.98 15.84
CA LEU A 210 12.10 8.07 15.77
C LEU A 210 10.73 7.68 16.28
N ILE A 211 10.22 6.50 15.83
CA ILE A 211 8.89 6.00 16.16
C ILE A 211 8.94 4.49 16.31
N ARG A 212 8.22 3.99 17.31
CA ARG A 212 7.98 2.55 17.53
C ARG A 212 6.49 2.25 17.60
N PHE A 213 6.06 1.27 16.81
CA PHE A 213 4.71 0.72 16.81
C PHE A 213 4.70 -0.66 17.45
N GLU A 214 3.85 -0.89 18.44
CA GLU A 214 3.52 -2.24 18.90
C GLU A 214 2.61 -2.92 17.88
N GLN A 215 3.10 -3.99 17.21
CA GLN A 215 2.32 -4.67 16.18
C GLN A 215 1.33 -5.65 16.79
N PRO A 216 0.00 -5.44 16.59
CA PRO A 216 -1.00 -6.33 17.20
C PRO A 216 -1.03 -7.72 16.58
N PHE A 217 -0.66 -7.83 15.28
CA PHE A 217 -0.70 -9.11 14.56
C PHE A 217 0.55 -9.29 13.67
N GLY A 218 0.72 -10.49 13.10
CA GLY A 218 1.92 -10.86 12.35
C GLY A 218 1.94 -10.46 10.87
N ASN A 219 0.94 -9.73 10.38
CA ASN A 219 0.78 -9.23 9.02
C ASN A 219 0.40 -7.75 9.04
N HIS A 220 0.42 -7.07 7.87
CA HIS A 220 0.19 -5.63 7.74
C HIS A 220 1.17 -4.80 8.59
N ASN A 221 2.44 -5.10 8.48
CA ASN A 221 3.48 -4.52 9.34
C ASN A 221 4.11 -3.25 8.78
N GLY A 222 3.52 -2.65 7.81
CA GLY A 222 4.00 -1.39 7.29
C GLY A 222 4.04 -1.32 5.78
N GLY A 223 4.25 -0.15 5.36
CA GLY A 223 4.12 0.30 4.01
C GLY A 223 5.34 1.06 3.52
N HIS A 224 5.09 2.18 2.95
CA HIS A 224 6.05 3.00 2.23
C HIS A 224 6.56 4.16 3.07
N LEU A 225 7.86 4.48 2.92
CA LEU A 225 8.45 5.75 3.30
C LEU A 225 8.78 6.56 2.05
N ALA A 226 8.40 7.82 2.00
CA ALA A 226 8.84 8.73 0.96
C ALA A 226 8.75 10.20 1.40
N PHE A 227 9.64 11.02 0.86
CA PHE A 227 9.49 12.47 0.82
C PHE A 227 8.75 12.85 -0.47
N ASN A 228 7.97 13.95 -0.43
CA ASN A 228 7.37 14.48 -1.65
C ASN A 228 8.47 14.97 -2.60
N PRO A 229 8.70 14.30 -3.74
CA PRO A 229 9.80 14.67 -4.66
C PRO A 229 9.55 15.97 -5.42
N LEU A 230 8.35 16.52 -5.33
CA LEU A 230 7.95 17.75 -6.02
C LEU A 230 8.17 18.99 -5.15
N SER A 231 8.41 18.80 -3.85
CA SER A 231 8.63 19.91 -2.92
C SER A 231 10.09 20.37 -2.96
N SER A 232 10.28 21.69 -2.96
CA SER A 232 11.57 22.36 -3.07
C SER A 232 11.96 23.05 -1.76
N PRO A 233 13.27 23.31 -1.52
CA PRO A 233 13.73 24.03 -0.33
C PRO A 233 13.00 25.38 -0.15
N GLY A 234 12.47 25.58 1.05
CA GLY A 234 11.69 26.78 1.40
C GLY A 234 10.17 26.59 1.29
N GLU A 235 9.69 25.52 0.68
CA GLU A 235 8.28 25.15 0.71
C GLU A 235 7.94 24.44 2.03
N ILE A 236 6.69 24.60 2.47
CA ILE A 236 6.23 24.09 3.77
C ILE A 236 6.23 22.55 3.85
N GLU A 237 6.22 21.86 2.73
CA GLU A 237 6.22 20.40 2.65
C GLU A 237 7.62 19.81 2.42
N PHE A 238 8.62 20.67 2.19
CA PHE A 238 9.99 20.20 1.94
C PHE A 238 10.58 19.51 3.17
N GLY A 239 11.12 18.32 2.98
CA GLY A 239 11.74 17.54 4.05
C GLY A 239 10.74 16.87 5.01
N LEU A 240 9.41 16.90 4.71
CA LEU A 240 8.43 16.14 5.47
C LEU A 240 8.38 14.69 4.96
N LEU A 241 8.47 13.74 5.89
CA LEU A 241 8.45 12.31 5.62
C LEU A 241 7.03 11.77 5.72
N TYR A 242 6.57 11.12 4.65
CA TYR A 242 5.30 10.40 4.61
C TYR A 242 5.55 8.91 4.90
N MET A 243 4.65 8.31 5.66
CA MET A 243 4.72 6.91 6.03
C MET A 243 3.35 6.24 5.93
N GLY A 244 3.25 5.15 5.17
CA GLY A 244 2.10 4.26 5.21
C GLY A 244 2.15 3.38 6.46
N ALA A 245 1.16 3.50 7.33
CA ALA A 245 0.98 2.64 8.50
C ALA A 245 -0.27 1.80 8.29
N ALA A 246 -0.10 0.48 8.18
CA ALA A 246 -1.22 -0.44 7.95
C ALA A 246 -2.12 -0.57 9.19
N ASP A 247 -3.28 -1.23 9.03
CA ASP A 247 -4.30 -1.38 10.08
C ASP A 247 -3.88 -2.28 11.27
N GLY A 248 -2.67 -2.82 11.24
CA GLY A 248 -2.12 -3.71 12.27
C GLY A 248 -2.41 -5.18 12.03
N GLY A 249 -3.21 -5.55 11.03
CA GLY A 249 -3.32 -6.92 10.54
C GLY A 249 -4.53 -7.71 11.04
N SER A 250 -4.43 -9.05 10.97
CA SER A 250 -5.53 -10.00 11.06
C SER A 250 -6.46 -9.90 9.83
N GLY A 251 -7.76 -9.69 10.00
CA GLY A 251 -8.71 -9.53 8.89
C GLY A 251 -9.95 -8.79 9.34
N GLY A 252 -10.37 -7.78 8.56
CA GLY A 252 -11.51 -6.93 8.85
C GLY A 252 -11.25 -5.89 9.93
N ASP A 253 -9.98 -5.55 10.20
CA ASP A 253 -9.56 -4.59 11.23
C ASP A 253 -10.26 -4.84 12.58
N PRO A 254 -9.98 -5.97 13.25
CA PRO A 254 -10.76 -6.41 14.43
C PRO A 254 -10.60 -5.49 15.65
N LEU A 255 -9.70 -4.53 15.60
CA LEU A 255 -9.47 -3.54 16.66
C LEU A 255 -10.02 -2.16 16.29
N ASP A 256 -10.68 -2.01 15.13
CA ASP A 256 -11.25 -0.76 14.61
C ASP A 256 -10.24 0.40 14.58
N LEU A 257 -8.99 0.11 14.16
CA LEU A 257 -7.90 1.07 14.20
C LEU A 257 -7.93 2.05 13.03
N ALA A 258 -8.36 1.61 11.83
CA ALA A 258 -8.26 2.41 10.62
C ALA A 258 -9.12 3.68 10.67
N GLN A 259 -10.32 3.63 11.23
CA GLN A 259 -11.21 4.78 11.45
C GLN A 259 -10.93 5.54 12.76
N ASN A 260 -10.17 4.96 13.68
CA ASN A 260 -9.86 5.58 14.95
C ASN A 260 -8.78 6.66 14.80
N ARG A 261 -9.12 7.93 14.98
CA ARG A 261 -8.20 9.07 14.89
C ARG A 261 -7.21 9.19 16.05
N ARG A 262 -7.34 8.37 17.10
CA ARG A 262 -6.37 8.25 18.20
C ARG A 262 -5.34 7.16 17.94
N SER A 263 -5.47 6.44 16.83
CA SER A 263 -4.59 5.36 16.42
C SER A 263 -3.71 5.81 15.24
N ALA A 264 -2.44 5.42 15.28
CA ALA A 264 -1.52 5.60 14.17
C ALA A 264 -1.63 4.49 13.10
N PHE A 265 -2.42 3.44 13.36
CA PHE A 265 -2.65 2.33 12.44
C PHE A 265 -3.78 2.64 11.45
N GLY A 266 -3.68 2.12 10.23
CA GLY A 266 -4.62 2.37 9.15
C GLY A 266 -4.55 3.82 8.63
N LYS A 267 -3.33 4.38 8.54
CA LYS A 267 -3.08 5.79 8.25
C LYS A 267 -1.98 5.99 7.21
N ILE A 268 -2.04 7.12 6.53
CA ILE A 268 -0.85 7.75 5.98
C ILE A 268 -0.46 8.84 6.98
N LEU A 269 0.71 8.70 7.60
CA LEU A 269 1.26 9.65 8.55
C LEU A 269 2.22 10.60 7.83
N ARG A 270 2.34 11.85 8.33
CA ARG A 270 3.31 12.83 7.84
C ARG A 270 3.99 13.51 9.03
N ILE A 271 5.33 13.43 9.07
CA ILE A 271 6.15 13.96 10.15
C ILE A 271 7.28 14.84 9.60
N ASP A 272 7.84 15.68 10.45
CA ASP A 272 9.14 16.32 10.24
C ASP A 272 10.21 15.49 10.99
N PRO A 273 11.04 14.69 10.29
CA PRO A 273 12.00 13.84 10.96
C PRO A 273 13.13 14.61 11.64
N LEU A 274 13.28 15.91 11.35
CA LEU A 274 14.26 16.80 11.94
C LEU A 274 13.69 17.68 13.06
N GLY A 275 12.37 17.64 13.28
CA GLY A 275 11.67 18.34 14.36
C GLY A 275 11.76 17.62 15.70
N SER A 276 11.11 18.18 16.73
CA SER A 276 11.18 17.64 18.10
C SER A 276 9.94 17.95 18.95
N ASN A 277 8.80 18.31 18.33
CA ASN A 277 7.57 18.67 19.08
C ASN A 277 6.58 17.49 19.20
N SER A 278 6.97 16.27 18.85
CA SER A 278 6.21 15.06 19.13
C SER A 278 6.19 14.70 20.63
N ALA A 279 5.35 13.75 21.02
CA ALA A 279 5.21 13.32 22.40
C ALA A 279 6.52 12.71 22.99
N ASN A 280 7.28 11.98 22.17
CA ASN A 280 8.59 11.42 22.56
C ASN A 280 9.77 12.39 22.34
N GLY A 281 9.55 13.52 21.62
CA GLY A 281 10.59 14.52 21.32
C GLY A 281 11.56 14.15 20.21
N GLU A 282 11.34 13.00 19.52
CA GLU A 282 12.29 12.46 18.54
C GLU A 282 11.98 12.88 17.08
N TYR A 283 10.82 13.46 16.84
CA TYR A 283 10.41 14.01 15.54
C TYR A 283 9.47 15.21 15.73
N GLY A 284 9.15 15.89 14.64
CA GLY A 284 8.19 17.00 14.65
C GLY A 284 6.85 16.62 14.02
N ILE A 285 5.79 17.25 14.53
CA ILE A 285 4.44 17.23 13.95
C ILE A 285 4.26 18.50 13.14
N PRO A 286 4.13 18.44 11.79
CA PRO A 286 3.97 19.60 10.95
C PRO A 286 2.71 20.40 11.28
N ALA A 287 2.83 21.71 11.46
CA ALA A 287 1.70 22.58 11.83
C ALA A 287 0.57 22.62 10.76
N ASN A 288 0.90 22.26 9.51
CA ASN A 288 -0.04 22.15 8.39
C ASN A 288 -0.59 20.73 8.19
N ASN A 289 -0.39 19.81 9.14
CA ASN A 289 -1.11 18.55 9.11
C ASN A 289 -2.61 18.80 9.35
N PRO A 290 -3.49 18.06 8.64
CA PRO A 290 -4.91 18.40 8.56
C PRO A 290 -5.65 18.34 9.91
N PHE A 291 -5.13 17.58 10.87
CA PHE A 291 -5.81 17.34 12.15
C PHE A 291 -5.17 18.08 13.35
N VAL A 292 -4.03 18.75 13.19
CA VAL A 292 -3.32 19.44 14.29
C VAL A 292 -4.17 20.51 14.98
N ASN A 293 -4.95 21.27 14.23
CA ASN A 293 -5.73 22.40 14.74
C ASN A 293 -7.24 22.27 14.54
N ALA A 294 -7.71 21.08 14.20
CA ALA A 294 -9.07 20.89 13.69
C ALA A 294 -10.15 20.78 14.77
N GLY A 295 -9.82 21.00 16.06
CA GLY A 295 -10.78 20.91 17.16
C GLY A 295 -11.35 19.50 17.40
N TYR A 296 -10.69 18.48 16.86
CA TYR A 296 -11.12 17.08 16.92
C TYR A 296 -10.74 16.36 18.24
N GLY A 297 -10.41 17.09 19.29
CA GLY A 297 -10.05 16.51 20.59
C GLY A 297 -8.72 15.74 20.53
N ASP A 298 -8.72 14.45 20.93
CA ASP A 298 -7.51 13.63 21.05
C ASP A 298 -7.04 13.00 19.73
N THR A 299 -7.24 13.67 18.57
CA THR A 299 -6.76 13.20 17.27
C THR A 299 -5.24 13.33 17.17
N LEU A 300 -4.56 12.30 16.66
CA LEU A 300 -3.12 12.34 16.43
C LEU A 300 -2.76 13.36 15.35
N GLY A 301 -1.81 14.24 15.68
CA GLY A 301 -1.35 15.29 14.78
C GLY A 301 -0.52 14.79 13.60
N GLU A 302 0.00 13.58 13.68
CA GLU A 302 0.78 12.90 12.65
C GLU A 302 -0.06 12.47 11.43
N ILE A 303 -1.38 12.37 11.59
CA ILE A 303 -2.26 11.85 10.54
C ILE A 303 -2.34 12.83 9.36
N TYR A 304 -1.98 12.34 8.17
CA TYR A 304 -2.20 13.02 6.89
C TYR A 304 -3.49 12.56 6.21
N ALA A 305 -3.73 11.23 6.17
CA ALA A 305 -4.97 10.62 5.71
C ALA A 305 -5.26 9.36 6.54
N LEU A 306 -6.52 8.89 6.56
CA LEU A 306 -6.95 7.73 7.34
C LEU A 306 -7.81 6.78 6.51
N GLY A 307 -8.14 5.62 7.10
CA GLY A 307 -9.01 4.65 6.46
C GLY A 307 -8.29 3.85 5.37
N VAL A 308 -7.01 3.56 5.54
CA VAL A 308 -6.26 2.61 4.71
C VAL A 308 -6.09 1.28 5.42
N ARG A 309 -6.01 0.19 4.66
CA ARG A 309 -5.83 -1.14 5.19
C ARG A 309 -4.36 -1.56 5.25
N ASN A 310 -3.68 -1.62 4.10
CA ASN A 310 -2.28 -2.01 3.99
C ASN A 310 -1.63 -1.22 2.83
N PRO A 311 -1.36 0.08 3.02
CA PRO A 311 -0.90 1.00 1.99
C PRO A 311 0.55 0.71 1.61
N GLN A 312 0.74 -0.18 0.64
CA GLN A 312 2.06 -0.70 0.29
C GLN A 312 2.93 0.27 -0.48
N ARG A 313 2.33 1.13 -1.32
CA ARG A 313 3.07 2.15 -2.09
C ARG A 313 2.17 3.33 -2.38
N PHE A 314 2.79 4.50 -2.34
CA PHE A 314 2.20 5.74 -2.84
C PHE A 314 3.24 6.51 -3.66
N ALA A 315 2.77 7.34 -4.57
CA ALA A 315 3.62 8.16 -5.41
C ALA A 315 2.90 9.46 -5.80
N TRP A 316 3.68 10.45 -6.21
CA TRP A 316 3.17 11.73 -6.71
C TRP A 316 3.26 11.80 -8.23
N ASP A 317 2.22 12.36 -8.84
CA ASP A 317 2.22 12.72 -10.25
C ASP A 317 2.97 14.05 -10.43
N SER A 318 4.08 14.01 -11.16
CA SER A 318 4.92 15.20 -11.40
C SER A 318 4.24 16.32 -12.18
N THR A 319 3.10 16.05 -12.84
CA THR A 319 2.36 17.05 -13.62
C THR A 319 1.25 17.70 -12.81
N THR A 320 0.50 16.93 -12.04
CA THR A 320 -0.67 17.42 -11.30
C THR A 320 -0.43 17.66 -9.82
N GLY A 321 0.65 17.08 -9.25
CA GLY A 321 0.91 17.07 -7.82
C GLY A 321 0.06 16.06 -7.04
N ASN A 322 -0.82 15.31 -7.70
CA ASN A 322 -1.68 14.33 -7.07
C ASN A 322 -0.85 13.20 -6.44
N MET A 323 -1.19 12.84 -5.21
CA MET A 323 -0.67 11.65 -4.55
C MET A 323 -1.64 10.48 -4.75
N LEU A 324 -1.13 9.34 -5.21
CA LEU A 324 -1.89 8.11 -5.39
C LEU A 324 -1.32 7.02 -4.47
N VAL A 325 -2.19 6.18 -3.90
CA VAL A 325 -1.82 5.03 -3.07
C VAL A 325 -2.40 3.74 -3.64
N ALA A 326 -1.60 2.68 -3.69
CA ALA A 326 -2.08 1.31 -3.86
C ALA A 326 -2.28 0.71 -2.46
N ASP A 327 -3.51 0.42 -2.13
CA ASP A 327 -3.92 -0.16 -0.84
C ASP A 327 -4.45 -1.58 -1.02
N ILE A 328 -3.91 -2.52 -0.26
CA ILE A 328 -4.27 -3.94 -0.39
C ILE A 328 -5.60 -4.17 0.32
N GLY A 329 -6.59 -4.60 -0.44
CA GLY A 329 -7.92 -4.93 0.04
C GLY A 329 -8.00 -6.17 0.92
N GLN A 330 -9.18 -6.43 1.49
CA GLN A 330 -9.32 -7.54 2.44
C GLN A 330 -9.36 -8.90 1.74
N ASN A 331 -10.37 -9.18 0.96
CA ASN A 331 -10.53 -10.45 0.24
C ASN A 331 -11.39 -10.31 -1.03
N ILE A 332 -11.86 -9.13 -1.37
CA ILE A 332 -12.86 -8.93 -2.42
C ILE A 332 -12.39 -7.89 -3.43
N VAL A 333 -11.91 -6.72 -2.97
CA VAL A 333 -11.55 -5.60 -3.82
C VAL A 333 -10.14 -5.12 -3.50
N GLU A 334 -9.32 -4.94 -4.53
CA GLU A 334 -8.06 -4.22 -4.51
C GLU A 334 -8.26 -2.82 -5.05
N GLU A 335 -7.45 -1.83 -4.62
CA GLU A 335 -7.71 -0.44 -4.98
C GLU A 335 -6.46 0.42 -5.20
N VAL A 336 -6.63 1.44 -6.06
CA VAL A 336 -5.74 2.60 -6.15
C VAL A 336 -6.58 3.85 -5.90
N SER A 337 -6.16 4.65 -4.92
CA SER A 337 -6.92 5.80 -4.43
C SER A 337 -6.12 7.09 -4.52
N LEU A 338 -6.82 8.22 -4.77
CA LEU A 338 -6.25 9.56 -4.66
C LEU A 338 -6.18 9.96 -3.18
N VAL A 339 -5.04 10.48 -2.76
CA VAL A 339 -4.80 10.90 -1.38
C VAL A 339 -4.67 12.40 -1.29
N THR A 340 -5.51 13.03 -0.48
CA THR A 340 -5.40 14.45 -0.14
C THR A 340 -5.30 14.63 1.38
N ALA A 341 -4.83 15.78 1.82
CA ALA A 341 -4.74 16.08 3.25
C ALA A 341 -6.13 15.98 3.92
N GLY A 342 -6.24 15.13 4.94
CA GLY A 342 -7.50 14.89 5.67
C GLY A 342 -8.43 13.87 5.02
N ALA A 343 -8.06 13.25 3.90
CA ALA A 343 -8.88 12.23 3.26
C ALA A 343 -9.16 11.03 4.17
N ASN A 344 -10.37 10.49 4.08
CA ASN A 344 -10.74 9.18 4.63
C ASN A 344 -10.98 8.22 3.46
N LEU A 345 -10.12 7.21 3.31
CA LEU A 345 -10.20 6.26 2.21
C LEU A 345 -11.16 5.09 2.46
N GLY A 346 -11.81 5.05 3.62
CA GLY A 346 -12.99 4.25 3.88
C GLY A 346 -12.79 2.97 4.68
N TRP A 347 -11.61 2.35 4.67
CA TRP A 347 -11.36 1.13 5.44
C TRP A 347 -11.54 1.41 6.96
N ASN A 348 -12.27 0.64 7.78
CA ASN A 348 -12.86 -0.68 7.53
C ASN A 348 -14.39 -0.62 7.32
N ASP A 349 -14.96 0.55 7.11
CA ASP A 349 -16.39 0.69 6.77
C ASP A 349 -16.64 0.32 5.30
N TRP A 350 -15.62 0.51 4.45
CA TRP A 350 -15.67 0.27 3.01
C TRP A 350 -14.47 -0.59 2.55
N GLU A 351 -14.70 -1.46 1.56
CA GLU A 351 -13.68 -2.13 0.76
C GLU A 351 -13.92 -1.69 -0.69
N GLY A 352 -13.04 -0.85 -1.24
CA GLY A 352 -13.29 -0.15 -2.49
C GLY A 352 -14.50 0.78 -2.42
N SER A 353 -15.35 0.72 -3.43
CA SER A 353 -16.60 1.49 -3.52
C SER A 353 -17.78 0.84 -2.77
N PHE A 354 -17.57 -0.26 -2.06
CA PHE A 354 -18.60 -1.10 -1.48
C PHE A 354 -18.55 -1.08 0.05
N ALA A 355 -19.71 -0.99 0.71
CA ALA A 355 -19.75 -1.12 2.16
C ALA A 355 -19.28 -2.51 2.59
N PHE A 356 -18.28 -2.56 3.48
CA PHE A 356 -17.71 -3.79 3.99
C PHE A 356 -18.69 -4.48 4.96
N ILE A 357 -19.04 -5.71 4.68
CA ILE A 357 -19.96 -6.51 5.51
C ILE A 357 -19.17 -7.54 6.32
N SER A 358 -18.27 -8.23 5.67
CA SER A 358 -17.42 -9.25 6.28
C SER A 358 -16.24 -9.56 5.37
N ARG A 359 -15.32 -10.39 5.85
CA ARG A 359 -14.19 -10.90 5.05
C ARG A 359 -14.61 -11.70 3.79
N ARG A 360 -15.89 -11.89 3.55
CA ARG A 360 -16.43 -12.71 2.45
C ARG A 360 -17.50 -11.99 1.63
N GLU A 361 -17.92 -10.82 2.07
CA GLU A 361 -19.06 -10.14 1.44
C GLU A 361 -18.92 -8.63 1.56
N VAL A 362 -19.21 -7.95 0.46
CA VAL A 362 -19.47 -6.51 0.40
C VAL A 362 -20.91 -6.27 -0.04
N SER A 363 -21.46 -5.10 0.25
CA SER A 363 -22.81 -4.73 -0.13
C SER A 363 -22.82 -4.04 -1.49
N LEU A 364 -23.66 -4.49 -2.40
CA LEU A 364 -23.95 -3.80 -3.66
C LEU A 364 -24.92 -2.62 -3.48
N ALA A 365 -25.54 -2.49 -2.32
CA ALA A 365 -26.43 -1.37 -2.02
C ALA A 365 -25.60 -0.13 -1.66
N ASN A 366 -26.01 1.02 -2.19
CA ASN A 366 -25.46 2.33 -1.85
C ASN A 366 -23.93 2.44 -2.09
N GLN A 367 -23.47 1.90 -3.23
CA GLN A 367 -22.06 2.05 -3.63
C GLN A 367 -21.64 3.53 -3.60
N ARG A 368 -20.43 3.82 -3.05
CA ARG A 368 -19.91 5.19 -2.90
C ARG A 368 -20.90 6.13 -2.19
N GLY A 369 -21.68 5.59 -1.26
CA GLY A 369 -22.83 6.29 -0.68
C GLY A 369 -22.53 7.23 0.48
N ASP A 370 -21.28 7.30 0.95
CA ASP A 370 -20.86 8.23 1.98
C ASP A 370 -20.00 9.36 1.38
N ALA A 371 -20.54 10.57 1.36
CA ALA A 371 -19.86 11.74 0.83
C ALA A 371 -18.64 12.20 1.65
N GLN A 372 -18.40 11.62 2.82
CA GLN A 372 -17.22 11.91 3.65
C GLN A 372 -16.02 11.02 3.28
N MET A 373 -16.24 9.99 2.46
CA MET A 373 -15.20 9.07 2.02
C MET A 373 -14.58 9.51 0.70
N THR A 374 -13.29 9.22 0.56
CA THR A 374 -12.56 9.33 -0.71
C THR A 374 -12.45 7.93 -1.30
N TYR A 375 -13.31 7.64 -2.27
CA TYR A 375 -13.35 6.33 -2.93
C TYR A 375 -12.25 6.17 -3.99
N PRO A 376 -11.87 4.92 -4.34
CA PRO A 376 -10.79 4.67 -5.28
C PRO A 376 -11.04 5.28 -6.67
N VAL A 377 -9.93 5.61 -7.35
CA VAL A 377 -9.97 6.00 -8.77
C VAL A 377 -10.08 4.79 -9.68
N VAL A 378 -9.43 3.67 -9.32
CA VAL A 378 -9.67 2.34 -9.88
C VAL A 378 -9.70 1.31 -8.75
N GLU A 379 -10.46 0.26 -8.97
CA GLU A 379 -10.59 -0.87 -8.07
C GLU A 379 -10.88 -2.13 -8.87
N TYR A 380 -10.46 -3.31 -8.37
CA TYR A 380 -10.62 -4.55 -9.12
C TYR A 380 -10.88 -5.75 -8.21
N GLY A 381 -11.62 -6.73 -8.76
CA GLY A 381 -12.03 -7.93 -8.03
C GLY A 381 -10.88 -8.92 -7.83
N GLN A 382 -10.72 -9.43 -6.60
CA GLN A 382 -9.70 -10.45 -6.29
C GLN A 382 -10.01 -11.83 -6.93
N LEU A 383 -11.24 -12.06 -7.37
CA LEU A 383 -11.63 -13.28 -8.07
C LEU A 383 -11.43 -13.21 -9.59
N ASP A 384 -10.86 -12.11 -10.10
CA ASP A 384 -10.58 -11.97 -11.54
C ASP A 384 -9.68 -13.12 -12.04
N PRO A 385 -10.01 -13.71 -13.21
CA PRO A 385 -9.25 -14.83 -13.78
C PRO A 385 -7.74 -14.57 -13.99
N LEU A 386 -7.33 -13.31 -14.21
CA LEU A 386 -5.92 -12.93 -14.37
C LEU A 386 -5.11 -13.13 -13.08
N LEU A 387 -5.75 -13.05 -11.91
CA LEU A 387 -5.07 -12.98 -10.61
C LEU A 387 -4.84 -14.35 -9.97
N GLN A 388 -5.33 -15.44 -10.58
CA GLN A 388 -5.15 -16.80 -10.11
C GLN A 388 -5.57 -17.02 -8.63
N ARG A 389 -6.58 -16.29 -8.17
CA ARG A 389 -7.14 -16.31 -6.81
C ARG A 389 -6.18 -15.84 -5.70
N SER A 390 -5.19 -15.05 -6.04
CA SER A 390 -4.31 -14.41 -5.07
C SER A 390 -4.00 -13.02 -5.55
N SER A 391 -4.42 -12.01 -4.81
CA SER A 391 -4.29 -10.62 -5.19
C SER A 391 -3.70 -9.78 -4.06
N ALA A 392 -3.01 -8.74 -4.43
CA ALA A 392 -2.55 -7.67 -3.55
C ALA A 392 -2.04 -6.51 -4.42
N ALA A 393 -2.75 -5.41 -4.46
CA ALA A 393 -2.34 -4.20 -5.16
C ALA A 393 -0.99 -3.71 -4.64
N THR A 394 -0.05 -3.41 -5.54
CA THR A 394 1.28 -2.95 -5.18
C THR A 394 1.89 -2.07 -6.25
N GLY A 395 2.84 -1.24 -5.85
CA GLY A 395 3.52 -0.32 -6.75
C GLY A 395 2.53 0.64 -7.41
N VAL A 396 2.73 1.91 -7.26
CA VAL A 396 1.98 2.91 -8.01
C VAL A 396 2.95 3.98 -8.46
N TYR A 397 2.96 4.28 -9.77
CA TYR A 397 3.78 5.33 -10.35
C TYR A 397 3.03 6.01 -11.48
N VAL A 398 3.25 7.31 -11.64
CA VAL A 398 2.72 8.05 -12.78
C VAL A 398 3.83 8.23 -13.80
N TYR A 399 3.68 7.61 -14.96
CA TYR A 399 4.67 7.67 -16.02
C TYR A 399 4.42 8.87 -16.93
N ARG A 400 5.23 9.93 -16.75
CA ARG A 400 5.13 11.18 -17.52
C ARG A 400 6.22 11.32 -18.60
N ALA A 401 7.19 10.40 -18.61
CA ALA A 401 8.23 10.40 -19.64
C ALA A 401 7.69 9.95 -21.01
N THR A 402 8.42 10.26 -22.08
CA THR A 402 8.09 9.89 -23.47
C THR A 402 8.98 8.78 -24.00
N THR A 403 9.92 8.28 -23.19
CA THR A 403 10.87 7.22 -23.58
C THR A 403 10.18 5.93 -23.99
N ILE A 404 9.09 5.56 -23.31
CA ILE A 404 8.21 4.45 -23.65
C ILE A 404 6.84 5.04 -24.00
N PRO A 405 6.58 5.36 -25.28
CA PRO A 405 5.38 6.11 -25.68
C PRO A 405 4.06 5.43 -25.29
N GLN A 406 4.04 4.09 -25.24
CA GLN A 406 2.86 3.31 -24.86
C GLN A 406 2.45 3.51 -23.41
N LEU A 407 3.37 3.94 -22.52
CA LEU A 407 3.13 4.17 -21.10
C LEU A 407 2.94 5.65 -20.77
N THR A 408 3.21 6.58 -21.71
CA THR A 408 3.12 8.02 -21.45
C THR A 408 1.73 8.40 -20.96
N ASN A 409 1.68 9.15 -19.86
CA ASN A 409 0.46 9.58 -19.17
C ASN A 409 -0.40 8.44 -18.59
N LEU A 410 0.23 7.33 -18.20
CA LEU A 410 -0.44 6.28 -17.46
C LEU A 410 -0.01 6.30 -15.98
N VAL A 411 -0.95 6.02 -15.10
CA VAL A 411 -0.69 5.49 -13.77
C VAL A 411 -0.43 4.00 -13.91
N LEU A 412 0.73 3.55 -13.49
CA LEU A 412 1.14 2.14 -13.50
C LEU A 412 1.01 1.56 -12.10
N PHE A 413 0.47 0.36 -11.98
CA PHE A 413 0.43 -0.38 -10.73
C PHE A 413 0.52 -1.89 -11.02
N GLY A 414 0.82 -2.68 -10.00
CA GLY A 414 0.98 -4.11 -10.14
C GLY A 414 0.12 -4.91 -9.18
N ASP A 415 -0.07 -6.17 -9.49
CA ASP A 415 -0.58 -7.16 -8.56
C ASP A 415 0.58 -8.06 -8.09
N ASN A 416 0.85 -8.00 -6.79
CA ASN A 416 2.04 -8.61 -6.19
C ASN A 416 2.16 -10.11 -6.42
N PRO A 417 1.13 -10.93 -6.12
CA PRO A 417 1.25 -12.38 -6.24
C PRO A 417 1.22 -12.88 -7.69
N SER A 418 0.32 -12.35 -8.51
CA SER A 418 0.11 -12.80 -9.89
C SER A 418 1.22 -12.36 -10.83
N GLY A 419 1.86 -11.22 -10.52
CA GLY A 419 2.84 -10.61 -11.41
C GLY A 419 2.22 -9.93 -12.62
N GLU A 420 0.92 -9.64 -12.56
CA GLU A 420 0.23 -8.78 -13.50
C GLU A 420 0.61 -7.32 -13.26
N VAL A 421 0.72 -6.54 -14.33
CA VAL A 421 0.91 -5.09 -14.30
C VAL A 421 -0.19 -4.44 -15.09
N PHE A 422 -0.67 -3.34 -14.56
CA PHE A 422 -1.82 -2.62 -15.06
C PHE A 422 -1.51 -1.13 -15.21
N GLY A 423 -2.34 -0.45 -16.00
CA GLY A 423 -2.29 1.00 -16.13
C GLY A 423 -3.65 1.59 -16.46
N PHE A 424 -3.83 2.86 -16.09
CA PHE A 424 -4.98 3.67 -16.46
C PHE A 424 -4.54 5.11 -16.72
N SER A 425 -5.41 5.93 -17.34
CA SER A 425 -5.09 7.31 -17.68
C SER A 425 -4.80 8.16 -16.44
N ALA A 426 -3.67 8.87 -16.45
CA ALA A 426 -3.32 9.85 -15.44
C ALA A 426 -3.88 11.25 -15.75
N ASP A 427 -4.27 11.51 -16.99
CA ASP A 427 -4.83 12.80 -17.42
C ASP A 427 -6.34 12.89 -17.17
N ASP A 428 -7.02 11.74 -17.15
CA ASP A 428 -8.44 11.60 -16.86
C ASP A 428 -8.61 10.44 -15.88
N LEU A 429 -8.53 10.78 -14.57
CA LEU A 429 -8.62 9.77 -13.52
C LEU A 429 -10.01 9.14 -13.50
N PRO A 430 -10.09 7.81 -13.52
CA PRO A 430 -11.37 7.10 -13.44
C PRO A 430 -12.12 7.37 -12.13
N ILE A 431 -13.39 7.03 -12.11
CA ILE A 431 -14.28 7.17 -10.94
C ILE A 431 -14.70 5.76 -10.48
N GLY A 432 -13.72 4.97 -10.01
CA GLY A 432 -13.94 3.62 -9.53
C GLY A 432 -14.05 2.56 -10.65
N GLY A 433 -14.22 1.31 -10.23
CA GLY A 433 -14.36 0.17 -11.12
C GLY A 433 -13.07 -0.26 -11.82
N GLN A 434 -13.18 -1.34 -12.61
CA GLN A 434 -12.04 -1.93 -13.33
C GLN A 434 -12.08 -1.72 -14.85
N ASP A 435 -13.11 -1.06 -15.35
CA ASP A 435 -13.30 -0.89 -16.81
C ASP A 435 -12.24 0.01 -17.46
N ALA A 436 -11.64 0.96 -16.69
CA ALA A 436 -10.58 1.82 -17.20
C ALA A 436 -9.19 1.15 -17.22
N ILE A 437 -9.04 -0.01 -16.58
CA ILE A 437 -7.76 -0.68 -16.43
C ILE A 437 -7.31 -1.32 -17.75
N HIS A 438 -6.05 -1.12 -18.13
CA HIS A 438 -5.34 -1.80 -19.21
C HIS A 438 -4.32 -2.76 -18.62
N ARG A 439 -4.18 -3.94 -19.24
CA ARG A 439 -3.15 -4.91 -18.93
C ARG A 439 -1.85 -4.54 -19.63
N ILE A 440 -0.71 -4.67 -18.96
CA ILE A 440 0.63 -4.44 -19.51
C ILE A 440 1.39 -5.75 -19.52
N LEU A 441 1.95 -6.13 -20.67
CA LEU A 441 2.78 -7.32 -20.84
C LEU A 441 4.19 -6.91 -21.28
N PHE A 442 5.14 -7.77 -20.99
CA PHE A 442 6.57 -7.53 -21.16
C PHE A 442 7.17 -8.47 -22.18
N ASP A 443 7.85 -7.93 -23.19
CA ASP A 443 8.61 -8.69 -24.16
C ASP A 443 10.11 -8.61 -23.83
N ASN A 444 10.75 -9.75 -23.65
CA ASN A 444 12.20 -9.89 -23.49
C ASN A 444 12.88 -10.49 -24.73
N GLY A 445 12.22 -10.44 -25.87
CA GLY A 445 12.66 -11.00 -27.15
C GLY A 445 12.00 -12.32 -27.55
N ASP A 446 11.20 -12.91 -26.64
CA ASP A 446 10.50 -14.19 -26.84
C ASP A 446 8.97 -14.04 -26.79
N GLY A 447 8.45 -12.82 -27.01
CA GLY A 447 7.05 -12.47 -26.98
C GLY A 447 6.53 -12.04 -25.60
N PRO A 448 5.26 -11.55 -25.57
CA PRO A 448 4.71 -10.89 -24.39
C PRO A 448 4.45 -11.87 -23.23
N LYS A 449 4.88 -11.49 -22.02
CA LYS A 449 4.83 -12.29 -20.80
C LYS A 449 4.40 -11.45 -19.60
N THR A 450 3.93 -12.11 -18.54
CA THR A 450 3.78 -11.51 -17.21
C THR A 450 5.12 -11.51 -16.48
N VAL A 451 5.22 -10.71 -15.40
CA VAL A 451 6.40 -10.74 -14.50
C VAL A 451 6.62 -12.14 -13.91
N LEU A 452 5.54 -12.83 -13.52
CA LEU A 452 5.66 -14.19 -12.99
C LEU A 452 6.30 -15.15 -14.01
N ARG A 453 5.92 -15.05 -15.27
CA ARG A 453 6.50 -15.89 -16.31
C ARG A 453 8.01 -15.63 -16.51
N LEU A 454 8.42 -14.37 -16.51
CA LEU A 454 9.84 -13.98 -16.57
C LEU A 454 10.65 -14.54 -15.38
N ILE A 455 10.06 -14.49 -14.17
CA ILE A 455 10.68 -15.05 -12.96
C ILE A 455 10.82 -16.57 -13.07
N GLN A 456 9.79 -17.27 -13.52
CA GLN A 456 9.79 -18.72 -13.70
C GLN A 456 10.89 -19.17 -14.68
N GLU A 457 11.03 -18.49 -15.80
CA GLU A 457 12.08 -18.76 -16.79
C GLU A 457 13.48 -18.54 -16.18
N LYS A 458 13.65 -17.46 -15.39
CA LYS A 458 14.91 -17.20 -14.68
C LYS A 458 15.20 -18.24 -13.61
N ASN A 459 14.20 -18.67 -12.83
CA ASN A 459 14.37 -19.72 -11.85
C ASN A 459 14.87 -21.02 -12.51
N ILE A 460 14.26 -21.43 -13.63
CA ILE A 460 14.68 -22.61 -14.40
C ILE A 460 16.13 -22.44 -14.87
N ALA A 461 16.49 -21.29 -15.43
CA ALA A 461 17.86 -21.00 -15.86
C ALA A 461 18.88 -21.00 -14.70
N GLN A 462 18.42 -20.69 -13.47
CA GLN A 462 19.21 -20.77 -12.24
C GLN A 462 19.23 -22.19 -11.63
N GLY A 463 18.59 -23.20 -12.23
CA GLY A 463 18.46 -24.54 -11.69
C GLY A 463 17.54 -24.65 -10.47
N LYS A 464 16.58 -23.74 -10.34
CA LYS A 464 15.61 -23.69 -9.24
C LYS A 464 14.21 -24.08 -9.72
N GLU A 465 13.34 -24.49 -8.78
CA GLU A 465 11.94 -24.70 -9.07
C GLU A 465 11.26 -23.38 -9.49
N PRO A 466 10.37 -23.40 -10.50
CA PRO A 466 9.63 -22.24 -10.94
C PRO A 466 8.79 -21.64 -9.79
N ALA A 467 8.85 -20.36 -9.61
CA ALA A 467 8.06 -19.66 -8.61
C ALA A 467 6.56 -19.81 -8.88
N THR A 468 5.77 -20.00 -7.83
CA THR A 468 4.30 -20.03 -7.90
C THR A 468 3.66 -18.65 -7.74
N ARG A 469 4.46 -17.64 -7.32
CA ARG A 469 4.07 -16.25 -7.11
C ARG A 469 5.20 -15.34 -7.55
N ALA A 470 4.88 -14.18 -8.09
CA ALA A 470 5.88 -13.20 -8.48
C ALA A 470 6.46 -12.46 -7.26
N ASP A 471 5.64 -12.14 -6.28
CA ASP A 471 5.97 -11.24 -5.17
C ASP A 471 6.68 -9.98 -5.66
N MET A 472 6.08 -9.39 -6.72
CA MET A 472 6.66 -8.28 -7.46
C MET A 472 6.52 -6.94 -6.74
N ARG A 473 7.39 -6.01 -7.08
CA ARG A 473 7.32 -4.57 -6.76
C ARG A 473 7.74 -3.75 -7.97
N LEU A 474 7.30 -2.51 -8.02
CA LEU A 474 7.82 -1.53 -8.98
C LEU A 474 8.80 -0.60 -8.27
N GLY A 475 9.77 -0.06 -9.00
CA GLY A 475 10.72 0.95 -8.58
C GLY A 475 10.83 2.06 -9.62
N LEU A 476 11.20 3.26 -9.19
CA LEU A 476 11.43 4.41 -10.06
C LEU A 476 12.91 4.80 -10.03
N GLY A 477 13.49 4.96 -11.21
CA GLY A 477 14.86 5.38 -11.37
C GLY A 477 15.00 6.81 -11.91
N PRO A 478 16.23 7.23 -12.18
CA PRO A 478 16.50 8.52 -12.82
C PRO A 478 15.78 8.60 -14.18
N GLU A 479 15.38 9.81 -14.58
CA GLU A 479 14.69 10.03 -15.87
C GLU A 479 13.40 9.21 -16.04
N SER A 480 12.72 8.89 -14.91
CA SER A 480 11.45 8.15 -14.87
C SER A 480 11.53 6.70 -15.38
N GLN A 481 12.69 6.06 -15.37
CA GLN A 481 12.77 4.63 -15.66
C GLN A 481 11.95 3.82 -14.65
N VAL A 482 11.23 2.83 -15.15
CA VAL A 482 10.45 1.92 -14.31
C VAL A 482 11.20 0.60 -14.16
N PHE A 483 11.45 0.21 -12.93
CA PHE A 483 12.09 -1.05 -12.57
C PHE A 483 11.07 -2.04 -12.02
N VAL A 484 11.30 -3.32 -12.31
CA VAL A 484 10.54 -4.43 -11.75
C VAL A 484 11.43 -5.22 -10.80
N LEU A 485 11.00 -5.30 -9.55
CA LEU A 485 11.65 -6.04 -8.48
C LEU A 485 10.80 -7.25 -8.11
N ASN A 486 11.40 -8.23 -7.44
CA ASN A 486 10.66 -9.37 -6.90
C ASN A 486 11.40 -10.01 -5.71
N LYS A 487 10.78 -11.02 -5.09
CA LYS A 487 11.36 -11.76 -3.95
C LYS A 487 11.81 -13.17 -4.35
N ARG A 488 11.96 -13.50 -5.65
CA ARG A 488 12.02 -14.88 -6.12
C ARG A 488 13.25 -15.27 -6.93
N ASP A 489 13.85 -14.34 -7.66
CA ASP A 489 14.98 -14.64 -8.55
C ASP A 489 16.24 -13.78 -8.32
N GLY A 490 16.10 -12.68 -7.54
CA GLY A 490 17.21 -11.77 -7.24
C GLY A 490 17.54 -10.81 -8.38
N ILE A 491 16.73 -10.75 -9.45
CA ILE A 491 16.98 -9.92 -10.63
C ILE A 491 16.11 -8.66 -10.59
N ILE A 492 16.76 -7.51 -10.75
CA ILE A 492 16.12 -6.26 -11.09
C ILE A 492 16.00 -6.19 -12.61
N ARG A 493 14.81 -5.86 -13.09
CA ARG A 493 14.56 -5.62 -14.52
C ARG A 493 14.16 -4.19 -14.74
N VAL A 494 14.41 -3.64 -15.94
CA VAL A 494 14.02 -2.30 -16.32
C VAL A 494 13.18 -2.35 -17.60
N LEU A 495 12.12 -1.52 -17.65
CA LEU A 495 11.29 -1.36 -18.83
C LEU A 495 12.02 -0.57 -19.88
N VAL A 496 11.89 -0.98 -21.12
CA VAL A 496 12.47 -0.35 -22.31
C VAL A 496 11.42 -0.22 -23.41
N PRO A 497 11.62 0.63 -24.42
CA PRO A 497 10.75 0.66 -25.59
C PRO A 497 10.64 -0.72 -26.25
N GLU A 498 9.47 -1.02 -26.83
CA GLU A 498 9.24 -2.23 -27.60
C GLU A 498 10.32 -2.39 -28.68
N GLY A 499 10.87 -3.59 -28.83
CA GLY A 499 11.95 -3.89 -29.78
C GLY A 499 13.37 -3.56 -29.33
N ASN A 500 13.57 -2.86 -28.20
CA ASN A 500 14.89 -2.55 -27.62
C ASN A 500 15.31 -3.59 -26.57
N VAL A 501 15.13 -4.87 -26.88
CA VAL A 501 15.34 -6.00 -25.95
C VAL A 501 16.69 -6.69 -26.09
N SER A 502 17.63 -6.07 -26.81
CA SER A 502 19.00 -6.61 -26.86
C SER A 502 19.71 -6.34 -25.53
N PRO A 503 20.40 -7.36 -24.97
CA PRO A 503 21.13 -7.25 -23.71
C PRO A 503 22.31 -6.28 -23.79
#